data_7a49cd5fc6535e378e13bd647e115fd6
#
_entry.id   7a49cd5fc6535e378e13bd647e115fd6
#
_cell.length_a   1.000
_cell.length_b   1.000
_cell.length_c   1.000
_cell.angle_alpha   90.00
_cell.angle_beta   90.00
_cell.angle_gamma   90.00
#
_symmetry.space_group_name_H-M   'P 1'
#
loop_
_entity.id
_entity.type
_entity.pdbx_description
1 polymer ?
#
loop_
_entity_poly.entity_id
_entity_poly.type
_entity_poly.pdbx_seq_one_letter_code
_entity_poly.pdbx_strand_id
1 'polypeptide(L)'
;GKLAVIPMSELKNTGVVSALPGTTFDIRSAVEAMSVGFAYGDMTSVAVSPDGKTLAAALQAEGYADPGRVALFSCGKDGSLTLDKVVTVGVQPDMVTFADQNTVLTADEGEPRQGYGSDAADPKGSVSVVDVTAGTADVVDFTSFDDQRDSLVSAGIVLKQNTAPSVDLEPEYIAAAGGRAYVTLQEANAIAVLDIVDKTFTGIYSAGFEDHSVTPVDIDKKDEQYAPKTYESLMGIRMPDGIAAFEQNGKTYLLTANEGDSREWGDYLNEDERNFGKGKTSPTGAITAENSGLTGKVVFFDASGYDGLNSQKDYLFGGRSFTLYEVSASGLQEVYTSGSDFERLTAQYLPDFFNTSNDNAVQDDRSGKKGPEAESVTVGQVNGKTYAFVALERTGGVMVYDVTDPTHVSYVNYLNSRDFTSTVPGSEVYDDGELDKWVTGGDVAPEGLAFVPASASNTGKPLLLAACEVSGTVAVYELTGKQSGNEDGGSSSGGGSSSSGSSNTTTETVKHPDGSTTTTVTDKKTGTITETTRFKDGSTL
;
A
#
# COMPACT_ATOMS: atom_id res chain seq x y z
N GLY A 1 -0.23 -2.89 22.88
CA GLY A 1 0.35 -3.98 22.21
C GLY A 1 -0.26 -5.35 22.48
N LYS A 2 -1.19 -5.79 21.60
CA LYS A 2 -1.75 -7.15 21.64
C LYS A 2 -1.70 -7.78 20.26
N LEU A 3 -1.28 -9.04 20.19
CA LEU A 3 -1.42 -9.89 19.01
C LEU A 3 -2.72 -10.70 19.13
N ALA A 4 -3.55 -10.70 18.10
CA ALA A 4 -4.72 -11.55 17.99
C ALA A 4 -4.44 -12.72 17.04
N VAL A 5 -4.77 -13.93 17.48
CA VAL A 5 -4.67 -15.15 16.66
C VAL A 5 -6.07 -15.71 16.46
N ILE A 6 -6.50 -15.75 15.22
CA ILE A 6 -7.84 -16.19 14.82
C ILE A 6 -7.71 -17.45 13.95
N PRO A 7 -8.36 -18.57 14.33
CA PRO A 7 -8.32 -19.78 13.50
C PRO A 7 -9.00 -19.56 12.14
N MET A 8 -8.32 -19.92 11.05
CA MET A 8 -8.89 -19.84 9.69
C MET A 8 -10.22 -20.62 9.56
N SER A 9 -10.44 -21.65 10.38
CA SER A 9 -11.70 -22.42 10.41
C SER A 9 -12.92 -21.59 10.82
N GLU A 10 -12.72 -20.44 11.44
CA GLU A 10 -13.77 -19.52 11.82
C GLU A 10 -14.18 -18.57 10.68
N LEU A 11 -13.41 -18.51 9.61
CA LEU A 11 -13.80 -17.78 8.39
C LEU A 11 -14.95 -18.54 7.71
N LYS A 12 -16.12 -17.92 7.71
CA LYS A 12 -17.35 -18.45 7.10
C LYS A 12 -17.74 -17.60 5.91
N ASN A 13 -18.22 -18.20 4.84
CA ASN A 13 -18.60 -17.52 3.59
C ASN A 13 -19.83 -16.61 3.73
N THR A 14 -19.96 -15.83 4.79
CA THR A 14 -21.20 -15.07 4.98
C THR A 14 -21.00 -13.78 5.75
N GLY A 15 -20.74 -12.70 5.05
CA GLY A 15 -20.93 -11.34 5.54
C GLY A 15 -20.07 -10.97 6.77
N VAL A 16 -20.42 -9.88 7.40
CA VAL A 16 -19.68 -9.33 8.54
C VAL A 16 -19.80 -10.22 9.77
N VAL A 17 -18.67 -10.55 10.36
CA VAL A 17 -18.57 -11.26 11.65
C VAL A 17 -18.02 -10.28 12.68
N SER A 18 -18.84 -9.83 13.59
CA SER A 18 -18.49 -8.80 14.59
C SER A 18 -17.55 -9.28 15.71
N ALA A 19 -17.40 -10.60 15.88
CA ALA A 19 -16.47 -11.18 16.85
C ALA A 19 -16.07 -12.58 16.41
N LEU A 20 -14.81 -12.76 16.04
CA LEU A 20 -14.24 -14.06 15.77
C LEU A 20 -13.64 -14.64 17.05
N PRO A 21 -13.87 -15.93 17.36
CA PRO A 21 -13.20 -16.56 18.48
C PRO A 21 -11.70 -16.65 18.16
N GLY A 22 -10.91 -16.08 19.05
CA GLY A 22 -9.46 -16.05 18.94
C GLY A 22 -8.82 -15.94 20.31
N THR A 23 -7.49 -16.04 20.32
CA THR A 23 -6.68 -15.79 21.51
C THR A 23 -5.90 -14.50 21.32
N THR A 24 -5.68 -13.78 22.42
CA THR A 24 -4.86 -12.58 22.41
C THR A 24 -3.60 -12.81 23.24
N PHE A 25 -2.47 -12.30 22.73
CA PHE A 25 -1.19 -12.31 23.44
C PHE A 25 -0.80 -10.87 23.78
N ASP A 26 -0.52 -10.59 25.06
CA ASP A 26 -0.01 -9.28 25.50
C ASP A 26 1.50 -9.20 25.21
N ILE A 27 1.86 -8.51 24.10
CA ILE A 27 3.23 -8.42 23.66
C ILE A 27 4.05 -7.42 24.51
N ARG A 28 3.44 -6.31 24.93
CA ARG A 28 4.10 -5.29 25.76
C ARG A 28 4.69 -5.92 27.01
N SER A 29 3.83 -6.53 27.83
CA SER A 29 4.25 -7.13 29.11
C SER A 29 5.31 -8.21 28.94
N ALA A 30 5.18 -9.03 27.87
CA ALA A 30 6.12 -10.13 27.62
C ALA A 30 7.51 -9.61 27.17
N VAL A 31 7.54 -8.61 26.30
CA VAL A 31 8.77 -8.03 25.77
C VAL A 31 9.53 -7.24 26.82
N GLU A 32 8.85 -6.40 27.61
CA GLU A 32 9.49 -5.65 28.71
C GLU A 32 10.08 -6.58 29.77
N ALA A 33 9.43 -7.71 30.04
CA ALA A 33 9.95 -8.71 30.97
C ALA A 33 11.22 -9.41 30.45
N MET A 34 11.34 -9.61 29.12
CA MET A 34 12.47 -10.28 28.49
C MET A 34 13.61 -9.31 28.15
N SER A 35 13.29 -8.07 27.77
CA SER A 35 14.24 -7.02 27.35
C SER A 35 14.34 -5.93 28.42
N VAL A 36 15.13 -6.20 29.46
CA VAL A 36 15.30 -5.28 30.61
C VAL A 36 15.81 -3.92 30.12
N GLY A 37 15.09 -2.87 30.48
CA GLY A 37 15.44 -1.48 30.12
C GLY A 37 14.83 -1.00 28.78
N PHE A 38 14.10 -1.84 28.06
CA PHE A 38 13.29 -1.42 26.93
C PHE A 38 11.95 -0.89 27.43
N ALA A 39 11.61 0.33 27.06
CA ALA A 39 10.28 0.90 27.27
C ALA A 39 9.50 0.75 25.95
N TYR A 40 8.42 -0.02 25.98
CA TYR A 40 7.60 -0.31 24.82
C TYR A 40 6.80 0.94 24.39
N GLY A 41 6.98 1.37 23.17
CA GLY A 41 6.15 2.39 22.49
C GLY A 41 4.96 1.75 21.78
N ASP A 42 5.18 1.27 20.56
CA ASP A 42 4.13 0.66 19.75
C ASP A 42 4.62 -0.60 18.99
N MET A 43 3.63 -1.35 18.46
CA MET A 43 3.86 -2.46 17.55
C MET A 43 3.34 -2.07 16.17
N THR A 44 4.20 -1.95 15.21
CA THR A 44 3.91 -1.41 13.90
C THR A 44 3.60 -2.50 12.89
N SER A 45 4.33 -3.60 12.90
CA SER A 45 4.23 -4.62 11.86
C SER A 45 4.41 -6.04 12.38
N VAL A 46 3.84 -7.01 11.66
CA VAL A 46 4.01 -8.44 11.94
C VAL A 46 4.24 -9.22 10.64
N ALA A 47 5.09 -10.22 10.71
CA ALA A 47 5.33 -11.15 9.61
C ALA A 47 5.43 -12.59 10.11
N VAL A 48 5.08 -13.53 9.24
CA VAL A 48 5.19 -14.97 9.51
C VAL A 48 6.20 -15.59 8.55
N SER A 49 7.06 -16.46 9.08
CA SER A 49 8.07 -17.17 8.27
C SER A 49 7.43 -18.01 7.16
N PRO A 50 8.13 -18.25 6.04
CA PRO A 50 7.59 -19.04 4.92
C PRO A 50 7.09 -20.44 5.30
N ASP A 51 7.62 -21.04 6.37
CA ASP A 51 7.18 -22.34 6.89
C ASP A 51 6.07 -22.27 7.94
N GLY A 52 5.62 -21.06 8.29
CA GLY A 52 4.54 -20.79 9.25
C GLY A 52 4.89 -21.07 10.72
N LYS A 53 6.17 -21.24 11.06
CA LYS A 53 6.57 -21.63 12.42
C LYS A 53 7.07 -20.50 13.29
N THR A 54 7.50 -19.41 12.69
CA THR A 54 8.00 -18.23 13.40
C THR A 54 7.18 -17.01 13.02
N LEU A 55 6.79 -16.23 14.02
CA LEU A 55 6.24 -14.89 13.85
C LEU A 55 7.25 -13.88 14.34
N ALA A 56 7.45 -12.83 13.56
CA ALA A 56 8.23 -11.65 13.95
C ALA A 56 7.29 -10.46 14.11
N ALA A 57 7.52 -9.64 15.14
CA ALA A 57 6.81 -8.36 15.34
C ALA A 57 7.82 -7.24 15.52
N ALA A 58 7.65 -6.15 14.77
CA ALA A 58 8.40 -4.90 14.90
C ALA A 58 7.82 -4.07 16.04
N LEU A 59 8.69 -3.53 16.89
CA LEU A 59 8.31 -2.79 18.08
C LEU A 59 9.15 -1.51 18.19
N GLN A 60 8.48 -0.38 18.16
CA GLN A 60 9.10 0.91 18.44
C GLN A 60 9.28 1.12 19.95
N ALA A 61 10.32 1.84 20.31
CA ALA A 61 10.53 2.27 21.71
C ALA A 61 9.61 3.46 22.04
N GLU A 62 9.29 3.66 23.33
CA GLU A 62 8.57 4.85 23.81
C GLU A 62 9.35 6.14 23.50
N GLY A 63 10.68 6.09 23.63
CA GLY A 63 11.56 7.18 23.19
C GLY A 63 11.81 7.08 21.68
N TYR A 64 11.29 8.02 20.89
CA TYR A 64 11.32 7.99 19.43
C TYR A 64 12.74 7.91 18.81
N ALA A 65 13.77 8.29 19.54
CA ALA A 65 15.17 8.18 19.12
C ALA A 65 15.90 6.95 19.72
N ASP A 66 15.18 6.10 20.45
CA ASP A 66 15.75 4.91 21.05
C ASP A 66 15.62 3.70 20.09
N PRO A 67 16.58 2.76 20.13
CA PRO A 67 16.50 1.55 19.30
C PRO A 67 15.28 0.70 19.59
N GLY A 68 14.61 0.27 18.52
CA GLY A 68 13.46 -0.63 18.56
C GLY A 68 13.83 -2.08 18.83
N ARG A 69 12.84 -2.95 18.70
CA ARG A 69 12.99 -4.40 18.92
C ARG A 69 12.25 -5.19 17.84
N VAL A 70 12.77 -6.38 17.57
CA VAL A 70 12.02 -7.45 16.93
C VAL A 70 11.74 -8.53 17.97
N ALA A 71 10.46 -8.83 18.18
CA ALA A 71 10.02 -9.96 19.00
C ALA A 71 9.82 -11.18 18.12
N LEU A 72 10.47 -12.30 18.42
CA LEU A 72 10.40 -13.56 17.69
C LEU A 72 9.62 -14.59 18.50
N PHE A 73 8.57 -15.16 17.87
CA PHE A 73 7.70 -16.14 18.49
C PHE A 73 7.72 -17.46 17.74
N SER A 74 7.70 -18.57 18.48
CA SER A 74 7.32 -19.87 17.94
C SER A 74 5.80 -19.95 17.80
N CYS A 75 5.33 -20.40 16.63
CA CYS A 75 3.92 -20.61 16.32
C CYS A 75 3.56 -22.09 16.51
N GLY A 76 2.69 -22.39 17.48
CA GLY A 76 2.11 -23.71 17.64
C GLY A 76 1.04 -24.01 16.60
N LYS A 77 0.85 -25.29 16.25
CA LYS A 77 -0.20 -25.72 15.30
C LYS A 77 -1.63 -25.43 15.79
N ASP A 78 -1.78 -25.22 17.07
CA ASP A 78 -3.02 -24.85 17.75
C ASP A 78 -3.24 -23.35 17.81
N GLY A 79 -2.36 -22.56 17.19
CA GLY A 79 -2.39 -21.10 17.22
C GLY A 79 -1.75 -20.49 18.49
N SER A 80 -1.12 -21.30 19.34
CA SER A 80 -0.38 -20.77 20.50
C SER A 80 0.87 -20.01 20.04
N LEU A 81 1.17 -18.89 20.71
CA LEU A 81 2.40 -18.11 20.52
C LEU A 81 3.28 -18.23 21.76
N THR A 82 4.56 -18.48 21.56
CA THR A 82 5.57 -18.47 22.63
C THR A 82 6.65 -17.47 22.23
N LEU A 83 6.87 -16.44 23.06
CA LEU A 83 7.96 -15.48 22.84
C LEU A 83 9.31 -16.15 23.15
N ASP A 84 10.14 -16.31 22.12
CA ASP A 84 11.43 -16.97 22.21
C ASP A 84 12.58 -15.99 22.42
N LYS A 85 12.56 -14.85 21.69
CA LYS A 85 13.64 -13.87 21.69
C LYS A 85 13.12 -12.46 21.48
N VAL A 86 13.88 -11.49 22.00
CA VAL A 86 13.71 -10.06 21.70
C VAL A 86 15.05 -9.53 21.23
N VAL A 87 15.11 -9.05 19.98
CA VAL A 87 16.35 -8.63 19.33
C VAL A 87 16.33 -7.11 19.17
N THR A 88 17.43 -6.43 19.54
CA THR A 88 17.58 -4.99 19.30
C THR A 88 17.82 -4.72 17.82
N VAL A 89 17.10 -3.76 17.26
CA VAL A 89 17.16 -3.31 15.87
C VAL A 89 17.37 -1.79 15.80
N GLY A 90 17.27 -1.18 14.62
CA GLY A 90 17.41 0.26 14.46
C GLY A 90 16.32 1.08 15.16
N VAL A 91 16.29 2.37 14.87
CA VAL A 91 15.35 3.32 15.50
C VAL A 91 14.05 3.33 14.71
N GLN A 92 12.92 3.24 15.40
CA GLN A 92 11.57 3.26 14.81
C GLN A 92 11.40 2.19 13.71
N PRO A 93 11.56 0.87 14.03
CA PRO A 93 11.21 -0.16 13.05
C PRO A 93 9.71 -0.09 12.76
N ASP A 94 9.38 0.25 11.53
CA ASP A 94 7.99 0.37 11.09
C ASP A 94 7.50 -0.94 10.45
N MET A 95 8.24 -1.47 9.50
CA MET A 95 7.87 -2.69 8.78
C MET A 95 8.81 -3.85 9.11
N VAL A 96 8.26 -5.07 9.19
CA VAL A 96 9.03 -6.31 9.34
C VAL A 96 8.64 -7.33 8.28
N THR A 97 9.65 -8.02 7.70
CA THR A 97 9.41 -9.11 6.75
C THR A 97 10.45 -10.22 6.89
N PHE A 98 10.12 -11.41 6.37
CA PHE A 98 11.06 -12.52 6.25
C PHE A 98 11.70 -12.53 4.85
N ALA A 99 13.03 -12.47 4.78
CA ALA A 99 13.76 -12.74 3.54
C ALA A 99 13.81 -14.23 3.23
N ASP A 100 13.92 -15.04 4.27
CA ASP A 100 13.84 -16.50 4.26
C ASP A 100 13.42 -16.99 5.66
N GLN A 101 13.47 -18.31 5.91
CA GLN A 101 13.02 -18.88 7.18
C GLN A 101 13.88 -18.46 8.40
N ASN A 102 15.07 -17.95 8.16
CA ASN A 102 16.05 -17.66 9.22
C ASN A 102 16.51 -16.21 9.25
N THR A 103 16.09 -15.41 8.28
CA THR A 103 16.46 -14.01 8.13
C THR A 103 15.23 -13.12 8.15
N VAL A 104 15.13 -12.23 9.12
CA VAL A 104 14.13 -11.19 9.22
C VAL A 104 14.77 -9.84 8.89
N LEU A 105 14.04 -8.99 8.20
CA LEU A 105 14.43 -7.62 7.88
C LEU A 105 13.45 -6.65 8.53
N THR A 106 13.95 -5.52 9.04
CA THR A 106 13.12 -4.38 9.44
C THR A 106 13.51 -3.15 8.66
N ALA A 107 12.51 -2.37 8.26
CA ALA A 107 12.68 -0.98 7.86
C ALA A 107 12.65 -0.14 9.14
N ASP A 108 13.74 0.54 9.41
CA ASP A 108 13.92 1.35 10.61
C ASP A 108 13.94 2.81 10.15
N GLU A 109 12.81 3.50 10.21
CA GLU A 109 12.60 4.81 9.61
C GLU A 109 13.57 5.87 10.12
N GLY A 110 13.64 6.06 11.44
CA GLY A 110 14.49 7.06 12.06
C GLY A 110 13.96 8.49 11.88
N GLU A 111 12.67 8.68 11.90
CA GLU A 111 12.02 9.98 11.69
C GLU A 111 12.30 11.01 12.78
N PRO A 112 12.43 12.29 12.42
CA PRO A 112 12.63 13.39 13.35
C PRO A 112 11.31 13.86 13.99
N ARG A 113 10.61 13.00 14.72
CA ARG A 113 9.23 13.21 15.24
C ARG A 113 9.02 14.49 16.05
N GLN A 114 10.08 15.15 16.53
CA GLN A 114 10.00 16.45 17.19
C GLN A 114 10.39 17.61 16.26
N GLY A 115 10.54 17.37 14.98
CA GLY A 115 10.95 18.33 13.98
C GLY A 115 12.48 18.49 13.86
N TYR A 116 12.91 19.45 13.06
CA TYR A 116 14.30 19.69 12.69
C TYR A 116 14.99 20.76 13.55
N GLY A 117 14.52 20.98 14.78
CA GLY A 117 15.10 21.96 15.70
C GLY A 117 16.47 21.53 16.23
N SER A 118 17.26 22.48 16.75
CA SER A 118 18.60 22.20 17.28
C SER A 118 18.63 21.24 18.45
N ASP A 119 17.54 21.08 19.16
CA ASP A 119 17.39 20.22 20.33
C ASP A 119 16.60 18.95 20.03
N ALA A 120 16.08 18.78 18.79
CA ALA A 120 15.40 17.59 18.33
C ALA A 120 16.42 16.55 17.84
N ALA A 121 16.16 15.28 18.11
CA ALA A 121 16.93 14.21 17.51
C ALA A 121 16.40 13.96 16.09
N ASP A 122 17.32 13.73 15.16
CA ASP A 122 17.07 13.33 13.78
C ASP A 122 17.86 12.02 13.57
N PRO A 123 17.29 10.86 13.92
CA PRO A 123 18.01 9.60 13.84
C PRO A 123 18.30 9.22 12.39
N LYS A 124 19.21 8.28 12.19
CA LYS A 124 19.46 7.73 10.86
C LYS A 124 18.47 6.63 10.55
N GLY A 125 17.94 6.64 9.33
CA GLY A 125 17.25 5.50 8.77
C GLY A 125 18.20 4.31 8.56
N SER A 126 17.68 3.10 8.71
CA SER A 126 18.46 1.86 8.56
C SER A 126 17.60 0.66 8.15
N VAL A 127 18.27 -0.41 7.75
CA VAL A 127 17.67 -1.74 7.64
C VAL A 127 18.38 -2.67 8.61
N SER A 128 17.63 -3.33 9.48
CA SER A 128 18.20 -4.35 10.35
C SER A 128 18.06 -5.73 9.72
N VAL A 129 19.17 -6.47 9.66
CA VAL A 129 19.23 -7.86 9.20
C VAL A 129 19.33 -8.76 10.43
N VAL A 130 18.24 -9.42 10.79
CA VAL A 130 18.10 -10.23 12.00
C VAL A 130 18.28 -11.70 11.68
N ASP A 131 19.24 -12.35 12.35
CA ASP A 131 19.38 -13.81 12.37
C ASP A 131 18.44 -14.40 13.42
N VAL A 132 17.40 -15.11 12.97
CA VAL A 132 16.38 -15.73 13.83
C VAL A 132 16.99 -16.77 14.76
N THR A 133 17.94 -17.58 14.26
CA THR A 133 18.59 -18.65 15.05
C THR A 133 19.54 -18.08 16.08
N ALA A 134 20.39 -17.14 15.70
CA ALA A 134 21.34 -16.50 16.64
C ALA A 134 20.65 -15.54 17.61
N GLY A 135 19.58 -14.86 17.18
CA GLY A 135 18.91 -13.80 17.94
C GLY A 135 19.75 -12.53 17.99
N THR A 136 20.41 -12.20 16.90
CA THR A 136 21.24 -11.01 16.73
C THR A 136 20.82 -10.25 15.47
N ALA A 137 21.11 -8.96 15.42
CA ALA A 137 20.87 -8.12 14.24
C ALA A 137 22.14 -7.35 13.86
N ASP A 138 22.30 -7.13 12.56
CA ASP A 138 23.22 -6.15 11.99
C ASP A 138 22.37 -4.99 11.46
N VAL A 139 22.60 -3.79 11.98
CA VAL A 139 21.92 -2.56 11.55
C VAL A 139 22.75 -1.90 10.47
N VAL A 140 22.17 -1.74 9.28
CA VAL A 140 22.84 -1.21 8.09
C VAL A 140 22.22 0.15 7.75
N ASP A 141 22.97 1.23 7.98
CA ASP A 141 22.55 2.60 7.67
C ASP A 141 23.04 3.08 6.29
N PHE A 142 22.65 4.28 5.89
CA PHE A 142 22.99 4.87 4.60
C PHE A 142 24.25 5.74 4.61
N THR A 143 25.11 5.68 5.63
CA THR A 143 26.33 6.49 5.74
C THR A 143 27.27 6.35 4.55
N SER A 144 27.27 5.20 3.88
CA SER A 144 28.08 4.97 2.67
C SER A 144 27.70 5.87 1.49
N PHE A 145 26.55 6.54 1.55
CA PHE A 145 26.04 7.45 0.52
C PHE A 145 26.23 8.93 0.85
N ASP A 146 26.74 9.30 2.03
CA ASP A 146 26.87 10.71 2.42
C ASP A 146 27.76 11.50 1.45
N ASP A 147 28.87 10.89 1.00
CA ASP A 147 29.77 11.48 0.00
C ASP A 147 29.22 11.38 -1.45
N GLN A 148 28.07 10.75 -1.66
CA GLN A 148 27.44 10.53 -2.98
C GLN A 148 26.19 11.40 -3.19
N ARG A 149 25.89 12.32 -2.29
CA ARG A 149 24.67 13.13 -2.31
C ARG A 149 24.39 13.78 -3.68
N ASP A 150 25.40 14.44 -4.27
CA ASP A 150 25.23 15.09 -5.58
C ASP A 150 24.89 14.08 -6.71
N SER A 151 25.39 12.87 -6.62
CA SER A 151 25.07 11.80 -7.58
C SER A 151 23.64 11.32 -7.41
N LEU A 152 23.17 11.16 -6.16
CA LEU A 152 21.79 10.79 -5.84
C LEU A 152 20.80 11.86 -6.35
N VAL A 153 21.06 13.13 -6.05
CA VAL A 153 20.28 14.27 -6.54
C VAL A 153 20.23 14.28 -8.08
N SER A 154 21.38 14.08 -8.74
CA SER A 154 21.45 14.04 -10.20
C SER A 154 20.69 12.86 -10.81
N ALA A 155 20.49 11.78 -10.06
CA ALA A 155 19.70 10.61 -10.44
C ALA A 155 18.19 10.80 -10.20
N GLY A 156 17.74 11.95 -9.68
CA GLY A 156 16.34 12.27 -9.42
C GLY A 156 15.81 11.79 -8.07
N ILE A 157 16.71 11.54 -7.11
CA ILE A 157 16.34 11.28 -5.72
C ILE A 157 16.11 12.63 -5.03
N VAL A 158 15.00 12.75 -4.33
CA VAL A 158 14.58 13.98 -3.67
C VAL A 158 15.19 14.02 -2.28
N LEU A 159 16.08 14.97 -2.01
CA LEU A 159 16.76 15.10 -0.73
C LEU A 159 16.58 16.50 -0.16
N LYS A 160 16.33 16.56 1.15
CA LYS A 160 16.27 17.81 1.90
C LYS A 160 17.63 18.52 1.85
N GLN A 161 17.61 19.83 1.60
CA GLN A 161 18.84 20.63 1.47
C GLN A 161 19.65 20.63 2.77
N ASN A 162 20.97 20.58 2.63
CA ASN A 162 21.91 20.62 3.74
C ASN A 162 21.79 19.45 4.73
N THR A 163 21.14 18.35 4.34
CA THR A 163 21.04 17.12 5.13
C THR A 163 21.89 16.02 4.48
N ALA A 164 22.55 15.21 5.28
CA ALA A 164 23.28 14.04 4.79
C ALA A 164 22.30 12.94 4.38
N PRO A 165 22.54 12.19 3.28
CA PRO A 165 21.69 11.08 2.89
C PRO A 165 21.39 10.08 4.02
N SER A 166 22.36 9.76 4.88
CA SER A 166 22.16 8.83 5.98
C SER A 166 21.18 9.30 7.06
N VAL A 167 20.81 10.58 7.04
CA VAL A 167 19.83 11.18 7.97
C VAL A 167 18.50 11.44 7.29
N ASP A 168 18.52 11.69 5.97
CA ASP A 168 17.34 12.10 5.20
C ASP A 168 16.63 10.93 4.50
N LEU A 169 17.25 9.76 4.47
CA LEU A 169 16.69 8.55 3.88
C LEU A 169 16.00 7.73 4.97
N GLU A 170 14.69 7.68 4.89
CA GLU A 170 13.78 7.04 5.83
C GLU A 170 13.18 5.79 5.16
N PRO A 171 13.54 4.55 5.61
CA PRO A 171 13.01 3.31 5.08
C PRO A 171 11.58 3.03 5.54
N GLU A 172 10.68 2.70 4.59
CA GLU A 172 9.28 2.36 4.88
C GLU A 172 9.02 0.85 4.77
N TYR A 173 8.97 0.33 3.56
CA TYR A 173 8.65 -1.06 3.29
C TYR A 173 9.80 -1.82 2.62
N ILE A 174 9.81 -3.14 2.82
CA ILE A 174 10.83 -4.04 2.26
C ILE A 174 10.19 -5.22 1.53
N ALA A 175 10.65 -5.46 0.30
CA ALA A 175 10.42 -6.72 -0.39
C ALA A 175 11.75 -7.47 -0.58
N ALA A 176 11.78 -8.77 -0.31
CA ALA A 176 12.98 -9.59 -0.45
C ALA A 176 12.85 -10.57 -1.63
N ALA A 177 13.84 -10.59 -2.51
CA ALA A 177 13.92 -11.55 -3.62
C ALA A 177 15.38 -11.74 -4.06
N GLY A 178 15.74 -12.97 -4.46
CA GLY A 178 17.05 -13.27 -5.04
C GLY A 178 18.25 -12.92 -4.15
N GLY A 179 18.12 -12.98 -2.83
CA GLY A 179 19.17 -12.63 -1.85
C GLY A 179 19.37 -11.12 -1.65
N ARG A 180 18.44 -10.31 -2.17
CA ARG A 180 18.42 -8.85 -2.01
C ARG A 180 17.16 -8.39 -1.31
N ALA A 181 17.27 -7.27 -0.59
CA ALA A 181 16.15 -6.51 -0.09
C ALA A 181 16.00 -5.23 -0.94
N TYR A 182 14.76 -4.93 -1.30
CA TYR A 182 14.38 -3.71 -2.00
C TYR A 182 13.54 -2.90 -1.03
N VAL A 183 13.99 -1.68 -0.75
CA VAL A 183 13.52 -0.86 0.36
C VAL A 183 12.97 0.44 -0.20
N THR A 184 11.72 0.74 0.05
CA THR A 184 11.16 2.05 -0.30
C THR A 184 11.69 3.12 0.65
N LEU A 185 11.96 4.29 0.08
CA LEU A 185 12.40 5.50 0.75
C LEU A 185 11.42 6.59 0.28
N GLN A 186 10.27 6.65 0.95
CA GLN A 186 9.08 7.34 0.44
C GLN A 186 9.34 8.81 0.15
N GLU A 187 9.76 9.58 1.15
CA GLU A 187 9.97 11.04 1.02
C GLU A 187 11.13 11.37 0.08
N ALA A 188 12.09 10.45 -0.04
CA ALA A 188 13.19 10.60 -0.98
C ALA A 188 12.83 10.19 -2.42
N ASN A 189 11.60 9.68 -2.63
CA ASN A 189 11.12 9.17 -3.92
C ASN A 189 12.08 8.13 -4.53
N ALA A 190 12.49 7.14 -3.73
CA ALA A 190 13.55 6.23 -4.12
C ALA A 190 13.32 4.78 -3.65
N ILE A 191 14.09 3.86 -4.24
CA ILE A 191 14.16 2.46 -3.83
C ILE A 191 15.63 2.11 -3.62
N ALA A 192 15.99 1.70 -2.40
CA ALA A 192 17.32 1.20 -2.08
C ALA A 192 17.42 -0.31 -2.28
N VAL A 193 18.60 -0.80 -2.64
CA VAL A 193 18.90 -2.22 -2.83
C VAL A 193 19.99 -2.66 -1.87
N LEU A 194 19.65 -3.54 -0.94
CA LEU A 194 20.55 -4.14 0.04
C LEU A 194 20.91 -5.57 -0.38
N ASP A 195 22.19 -5.91 -0.41
CA ASP A 195 22.65 -7.29 -0.42
C ASP A 195 22.54 -7.85 1.00
N ILE A 196 21.67 -8.86 1.18
CA ILE A 196 21.33 -9.40 2.49
C ILE A 196 22.51 -10.19 3.10
N VAL A 197 23.31 -10.84 2.26
CA VAL A 197 24.45 -11.67 2.70
C VAL A 197 25.63 -10.79 3.10
N ASP A 198 25.97 -9.83 2.25
CA ASP A 198 27.09 -8.90 2.48
C ASP A 198 26.71 -7.76 3.44
N LYS A 199 25.40 -7.57 3.72
CA LYS A 199 24.84 -6.52 4.59
C LYS A 199 25.32 -5.13 4.17
N THR A 200 25.20 -4.87 2.86
CA THR A 200 25.61 -3.60 2.27
C THR A 200 24.59 -3.12 1.24
N PHE A 201 24.28 -1.84 1.27
CA PHE A 201 23.51 -1.23 0.20
C PHE A 201 24.35 -1.17 -1.09
N THR A 202 23.79 -1.66 -2.19
CA THR A 202 24.45 -1.73 -3.49
C THR A 202 24.04 -0.59 -4.43
N GLY A 203 22.97 0.13 -4.14
CA GLY A 203 22.51 1.28 -4.91
C GLY A 203 21.19 1.85 -4.38
N ILE A 204 20.92 3.10 -4.76
CA ILE A 204 19.65 3.79 -4.52
C ILE A 204 19.18 4.33 -5.87
N TYR A 205 17.92 4.10 -6.21
CA TYR A 205 17.35 4.39 -7.52
C TYR A 205 16.09 5.23 -7.36
N SER A 206 15.94 6.28 -8.19
CA SER A 206 14.72 7.08 -8.20
C SER A 206 13.50 6.22 -8.56
N ALA A 207 12.39 6.42 -7.85
CA ALA A 207 11.11 5.82 -8.21
C ALA A 207 10.45 6.49 -9.42
N GLY A 208 11.00 7.61 -9.89
CA GLY A 208 10.49 8.37 -11.02
C GLY A 208 9.36 9.32 -10.65
N PHE A 209 8.74 9.90 -11.66
CA PHE A 209 7.69 10.90 -11.51
C PHE A 209 6.52 10.59 -12.45
N GLU A 210 5.31 10.92 -12.05
CA GLU A 210 4.17 10.96 -12.98
C GLU A 210 4.16 12.29 -13.72
N ASP A 211 4.21 12.24 -15.05
CA ASP A 211 4.17 13.43 -15.90
C ASP A 211 2.72 13.78 -16.24
N HIS A 212 2.18 14.76 -15.53
CA HIS A 212 0.80 15.22 -15.75
C HIS A 212 0.63 16.12 -16.99
N SER A 213 1.68 16.31 -17.79
CA SER A 213 1.51 16.86 -19.14
C SER A 213 0.93 15.84 -20.12
N VAL A 214 1.05 14.54 -19.80
CA VAL A 214 0.55 13.41 -20.62
C VAL A 214 -0.41 12.50 -19.86
N THR A 215 -0.22 12.33 -18.55
CA THR A 215 -1.11 11.54 -17.68
C THR A 215 -2.12 12.49 -17.03
N PRO A 216 -3.41 12.43 -17.42
CA PRO A 216 -4.42 13.31 -16.85
C PRO A 216 -4.62 13.05 -15.35
N VAL A 217 -4.90 14.10 -14.58
CA VAL A 217 -5.17 14.05 -13.15
C VAL A 217 -6.30 15.00 -12.80
N ASP A 218 -7.13 14.62 -11.84
CA ASP A 218 -8.13 15.50 -11.26
C ASP A 218 -7.61 16.13 -9.97
N ILE A 219 -7.52 17.47 -9.97
CA ILE A 219 -7.02 18.24 -8.82
C ILE A 219 -7.99 19.34 -8.34
N ASP A 220 -9.23 19.39 -8.87
CA ASP A 220 -10.23 20.37 -8.42
C ASP A 220 -11.34 19.73 -7.57
N LYS A 221 -11.13 19.66 -6.25
CA LYS A 221 -12.14 19.15 -5.31
C LYS A 221 -13.44 19.98 -5.22
N LYS A 222 -13.63 20.99 -6.06
CA LYS A 222 -14.80 21.88 -6.00
C LYS A 222 -15.79 21.69 -7.15
N ASP A 223 -15.44 20.96 -8.16
CA ASP A 223 -16.34 20.72 -9.28
C ASP A 223 -17.24 19.51 -9.06
N GLU A 224 -16.96 18.70 -8.00
CA GLU A 224 -17.76 17.55 -7.54
C GLU A 224 -18.03 16.55 -8.68
N GLN A 225 -17.04 16.34 -9.53
CA GLN A 225 -17.10 15.43 -10.67
C GLN A 225 -15.70 14.99 -11.10
N TYR A 226 -15.58 13.82 -11.69
CA TYR A 226 -14.33 13.39 -12.30
C TYR A 226 -14.08 14.16 -13.60
N ALA A 227 -13.19 15.14 -13.55
CA ALA A 227 -12.84 16.02 -14.68
C ALA A 227 -11.32 16.14 -14.88
N PRO A 228 -10.62 15.03 -15.16
CA PRO A 228 -9.15 15.01 -15.25
C PRO A 228 -8.65 15.87 -16.39
N LYS A 229 -7.54 16.57 -16.14
CA LYS A 229 -6.87 17.45 -17.12
C LYS A 229 -5.38 17.15 -17.15
N THR A 230 -4.72 17.60 -18.21
CA THR A 230 -3.26 17.63 -18.30
C THR A 230 -2.73 19.05 -18.01
N TYR A 231 -1.56 19.11 -17.40
CA TYR A 231 -0.91 20.37 -16.98
C TYR A 231 0.59 20.32 -17.34
N GLU A 232 1.04 21.17 -18.25
CA GLU A 232 2.42 21.18 -18.78
C GLU A 232 3.53 21.31 -17.72
N SER A 233 3.23 21.98 -16.59
CA SER A 233 4.21 22.19 -15.52
C SER A 233 4.09 21.20 -14.37
N LEU A 234 3.08 20.32 -14.34
CA LEU A 234 2.75 19.51 -13.18
C LEU A 234 3.38 18.12 -13.25
N MET A 235 3.98 17.71 -12.15
CA MET A 235 4.53 16.38 -11.93
C MET A 235 3.97 15.81 -10.63
N GLY A 236 3.75 14.50 -10.56
CA GLY A 236 3.54 13.77 -9.31
C GLY A 236 4.86 13.17 -8.84
N ILE A 237 5.31 13.45 -7.63
CA ILE A 237 6.41 12.71 -7.00
C ILE A 237 5.82 11.38 -6.56
N ARG A 238 6.30 10.24 -7.09
CA ARG A 238 5.66 8.94 -6.81
C ARG A 238 5.66 8.60 -5.33
N MET A 239 6.77 8.83 -4.65
CA MET A 239 6.91 8.60 -3.21
C MET A 239 6.34 7.23 -2.81
N PRO A 240 7.00 6.14 -3.23
CA PRO A 240 6.47 4.79 -3.03
C PRO A 240 6.49 4.40 -1.56
N ASP A 241 5.37 3.90 -1.08
CA ASP A 241 5.24 3.30 0.23
C ASP A 241 5.34 1.77 0.12
N GLY A 242 4.23 1.05 -0.01
CA GLY A 242 4.23 -0.41 -0.11
C GLY A 242 5.00 -0.94 -1.32
N ILE A 243 5.77 -2.00 -1.11
CA ILE A 243 6.54 -2.68 -2.17
C ILE A 243 6.34 -4.20 -2.12
N ALA A 244 6.22 -4.82 -3.29
CA ALA A 244 6.21 -6.28 -3.44
C ALA A 244 7.20 -6.72 -4.52
N ALA A 245 7.71 -7.93 -4.41
CA ALA A 245 8.62 -8.52 -5.39
C ALA A 245 8.09 -9.87 -5.87
N PHE A 246 8.29 -10.17 -7.15
CA PHE A 246 8.01 -11.49 -7.70
C PHE A 246 9.02 -11.87 -8.80
N GLU A 247 9.13 -13.17 -9.03
CA GLU A 247 9.98 -13.69 -10.10
C GLU A 247 9.12 -14.21 -11.25
N GLN A 248 9.44 -13.78 -12.48
CA GLN A 248 8.79 -14.21 -13.69
C GLN A 248 9.82 -14.40 -14.81
N ASN A 249 9.80 -15.58 -15.46
CA ASN A 249 10.71 -15.91 -16.56
C ASN A 249 12.21 -15.71 -16.23
N GLY A 250 12.61 -15.96 -14.97
CA GLY A 250 13.98 -15.82 -14.50
C GLY A 250 14.45 -14.37 -14.30
N LYS A 251 13.52 -13.43 -14.24
CA LYS A 251 13.75 -12.03 -13.89
C LYS A 251 13.01 -11.68 -12.60
N THR A 252 13.55 -10.76 -11.84
CA THR A 252 12.89 -10.18 -10.66
C THR A 252 12.18 -8.91 -11.07
N TYR A 253 10.94 -8.78 -10.61
CA TYR A 253 10.11 -7.59 -10.78
C TYR A 253 9.71 -7.04 -9.42
N LEU A 254 9.61 -5.70 -9.35
CA LEU A 254 9.13 -4.98 -8.18
C LEU A 254 7.85 -4.23 -8.54
N LEU A 255 6.92 -4.22 -7.60
CA LEU A 255 5.72 -3.39 -7.65
C LEU A 255 5.78 -2.39 -6.50
N THR A 256 5.50 -1.12 -6.77
CA THR A 256 5.36 -0.09 -5.73
C THR A 256 3.99 0.53 -5.77
N ALA A 257 3.40 0.74 -4.61
CA ALA A 257 2.24 1.59 -4.43
C ALA A 257 2.73 3.04 -4.24
N ASN A 258 2.25 3.97 -5.06
CA ASN A 258 2.78 5.34 -5.12
C ASN A 258 1.85 6.29 -4.37
N GLU A 259 1.84 6.18 -3.06
CA GLU A 259 0.94 6.89 -2.14
C GLU A 259 1.29 8.38 -2.05
N GLY A 260 2.50 8.66 -1.62
CA GLY A 260 3.02 9.97 -1.34
C GLY A 260 2.68 10.46 0.06
N ASP A 261 3.70 10.87 0.81
CA ASP A 261 3.47 11.48 2.10
C ASP A 261 4.23 12.79 2.30
N SER A 262 3.71 13.64 3.21
CA SER A 262 4.31 14.90 3.58
C SER A 262 5.14 14.74 4.85
N ARG A 263 6.28 15.43 4.93
CA ARG A 263 7.00 15.55 6.19
C ARG A 263 6.30 16.54 7.10
N GLU A 264 5.69 16.02 8.14
CA GLU A 264 4.90 16.78 9.12
C GLU A 264 5.45 16.54 10.53
N TRP A 265 6.59 17.17 10.86
CA TRP A 265 7.32 16.95 12.11
C TRP A 265 7.46 18.23 12.93
N GLY A 266 6.87 18.26 14.11
CA GLY A 266 6.86 19.44 14.97
C GLY A 266 6.19 20.64 14.27
N ASP A 267 6.94 21.71 14.06
CA ASP A 267 6.47 22.90 13.33
C ASP A 267 6.82 22.88 11.82
N TYR A 268 7.44 21.81 11.33
CA TYR A 268 7.85 21.66 9.94
C TYR A 268 6.76 20.98 9.13
N LEU A 269 6.44 21.57 7.97
CA LEU A 269 5.51 21.03 7.00
C LEU A 269 6.03 21.39 5.61
N ASN A 270 6.12 20.40 4.70
CA ASN A 270 6.52 20.62 3.32
C ASN A 270 5.34 20.70 2.33
N GLU A 271 4.14 21.01 2.83
CA GLU A 271 2.96 21.30 2.01
C GLU A 271 2.86 22.79 1.65
N ASP A 272 2.50 23.09 0.40
CA ASP A 272 2.16 24.44 -0.07
C ASP A 272 0.71 24.45 -0.59
N GLU A 273 -0.24 24.77 0.29
CA GLU A 273 -1.65 24.84 -0.06
C GLU A 273 -1.99 26.11 -0.84
N ARG A 274 -2.50 25.96 -2.05
CA ARG A 274 -2.89 27.06 -2.94
C ARG A 274 -4.39 27.07 -3.20
N ASN A 275 -5.06 28.16 -2.84
CA ASN A 275 -6.50 28.33 -3.06
C ASN A 275 -6.76 29.17 -4.34
N PHE A 276 -7.08 28.50 -5.43
CA PHE A 276 -7.32 29.10 -6.74
C PHE A 276 -8.56 30.01 -6.73
N GLY A 277 -9.60 29.65 -5.99
CA GLY A 277 -10.80 30.48 -5.79
C GLY A 277 -10.53 31.80 -5.05
N LYS A 278 -9.37 31.93 -4.42
CA LYS A 278 -8.89 33.17 -3.79
C LYS A 278 -7.79 33.86 -4.61
N GLY A 279 -7.66 33.53 -5.89
CA GLY A 279 -6.70 34.16 -6.81
C GLY A 279 -5.25 33.72 -6.59
N LYS A 280 -5.01 32.58 -5.91
CA LYS A 280 -3.68 31.96 -5.84
C LYS A 280 -3.38 31.20 -7.13
N THR A 281 -2.11 30.97 -7.38
CA THR A 281 -1.57 30.17 -8.48
C THR A 281 -0.75 29.03 -7.92
N SER A 282 -0.35 28.06 -8.75
CA SER A 282 0.66 27.06 -8.37
C SER A 282 1.97 27.72 -7.90
N PRO A 283 2.85 27.00 -7.22
CA PRO A 283 4.13 27.55 -6.71
C PRO A 283 4.97 28.24 -7.77
N THR A 284 5.08 27.69 -8.99
CA THR A 284 5.78 28.33 -10.12
C THR A 284 4.99 29.48 -10.78
N GLY A 285 3.69 29.58 -10.52
CA GLY A 285 2.78 30.49 -11.20
C GLY A 285 2.32 30.02 -12.59
N ALA A 286 2.72 28.83 -13.03
CA ALA A 286 2.37 28.30 -14.36
C ALA A 286 0.90 27.86 -14.45
N ILE A 287 0.32 27.34 -13.36
CA ILE A 287 -1.08 26.98 -13.27
C ILE A 287 -1.84 28.11 -12.57
N THR A 288 -2.87 28.63 -13.22
CA THR A 288 -3.72 29.71 -12.72
C THR A 288 -5.19 29.32 -12.85
N ALA A 289 -6.08 29.95 -12.10
CA ALA A 289 -7.53 29.73 -12.27
C ALA A 289 -7.99 30.00 -13.71
N GLU A 290 -7.39 30.98 -14.40
CA GLU A 290 -7.76 31.35 -15.78
C GLU A 290 -7.41 30.25 -16.80
N ASN A 291 -6.19 29.66 -16.71
CA ASN A 291 -5.75 28.68 -17.71
C ASN A 291 -6.15 27.24 -17.36
N SER A 292 -6.46 26.93 -16.11
CA SER A 292 -6.83 25.59 -15.64
C SER A 292 -8.32 25.42 -15.37
N GLY A 293 -9.01 26.49 -15.01
CA GLY A 293 -10.39 26.46 -14.50
C GLY A 293 -10.51 26.01 -13.04
N LEU A 294 -9.39 25.85 -12.32
CA LEU A 294 -9.39 25.44 -10.93
C LEU A 294 -10.06 26.49 -10.04
N THR A 295 -10.89 26.03 -9.12
CA THR A 295 -11.64 26.88 -8.17
C THR A 295 -11.42 26.50 -6.71
N GLY A 296 -10.87 25.33 -6.46
CA GLY A 296 -10.62 24.76 -5.15
C GLY A 296 -9.25 25.06 -4.58
N LYS A 297 -8.92 24.34 -3.52
CA LYS A 297 -7.59 24.27 -2.92
C LYS A 297 -6.85 23.08 -3.55
N VAL A 298 -5.57 23.26 -3.83
CA VAL A 298 -4.64 22.21 -4.23
C VAL A 298 -3.44 22.27 -3.30
N VAL A 299 -3.00 21.12 -2.80
CA VAL A 299 -1.80 20.97 -1.98
C VAL A 299 -0.66 20.54 -2.89
N PHE A 300 0.36 21.38 -2.97
CA PHE A 300 1.59 21.11 -3.71
C PHE A 300 2.71 20.75 -2.73
N PHE A 301 3.68 20.00 -3.21
CA PHE A 301 4.94 19.79 -2.50
C PHE A 301 5.74 21.10 -2.50
N ASP A 302 6.18 21.56 -1.32
CA ASP A 302 7.08 22.71 -1.22
C ASP A 302 8.51 22.31 -1.60
N ALA A 303 8.85 22.52 -2.85
CA ALA A 303 10.15 22.18 -3.40
C ALA A 303 11.30 23.10 -2.92
N SER A 304 11.02 24.19 -2.19
CA SER A 304 12.02 25.21 -1.85
C SER A 304 13.13 24.72 -0.93
N GLY A 305 12.86 23.70 -0.13
CA GLY A 305 13.80 23.08 0.81
C GLY A 305 14.48 21.81 0.31
N TYR A 306 14.29 21.45 -0.98
CA TYR A 306 14.72 20.17 -1.53
C TYR A 306 15.57 20.30 -2.79
N ASP A 307 16.47 19.33 -2.97
CA ASP A 307 17.22 19.12 -4.20
C ASP A 307 16.67 17.89 -4.94
N GLY A 308 17.01 17.71 -6.23
CA GLY A 308 16.50 16.64 -7.09
C GLY A 308 15.24 17.01 -7.88
N LEU A 309 14.69 18.19 -7.65
CA LEU A 309 13.49 18.71 -8.30
C LEU A 309 13.80 19.84 -9.29
N ASN A 310 12.98 19.97 -10.34
CA ASN A 310 13.12 21.01 -11.34
C ASN A 310 12.34 22.27 -10.91
N SER A 311 13.01 23.39 -10.71
CA SER A 311 12.41 24.65 -10.26
C SER A 311 11.37 25.26 -11.22
N GLN A 312 11.21 24.72 -12.43
CA GLN A 312 10.20 25.15 -13.41
C GLN A 312 8.95 24.26 -13.39
N LYS A 313 8.90 23.27 -12.49
CA LYS A 313 7.79 22.35 -12.35
C LYS A 313 7.10 22.56 -11.02
N ASP A 314 5.81 22.33 -10.99
CA ASP A 314 4.98 22.19 -9.80
C ASP A 314 4.87 20.70 -9.46
N TYR A 315 4.81 20.35 -8.18
CA TYR A 315 4.81 18.97 -7.76
C TYR A 315 3.63 18.65 -6.85
N LEU A 316 2.98 17.51 -7.09
CA LEU A 316 2.02 16.88 -6.18
C LEU A 316 2.71 15.78 -5.38
N PHE A 317 2.15 15.48 -4.23
CA PHE A 317 2.49 14.27 -3.46
C PHE A 317 1.84 13.04 -4.09
N GLY A 318 2.60 11.94 -4.19
CA GLY A 318 2.14 10.67 -4.71
C GLY A 318 2.01 10.60 -6.23
N GLY A 319 2.04 9.38 -6.73
CA GLY A 319 1.79 9.10 -8.14
C GLY A 319 0.33 8.82 -8.45
N ARG A 320 -0.52 8.61 -7.45
CA ARG A 320 -1.91 8.12 -7.59
C ARG A 320 -1.99 6.85 -8.44
N SER A 321 -0.93 6.03 -8.39
CA SER A 321 -0.67 4.91 -9.29
C SER A 321 0.08 3.80 -8.58
N PHE A 322 0.27 2.68 -9.26
CA PHE A 322 1.34 1.74 -8.93
C PHE A 322 2.31 1.64 -10.10
N THR A 323 3.55 1.27 -9.80
CA THR A 323 4.59 1.10 -10.81
C THR A 323 5.20 -0.29 -10.75
N LEU A 324 5.50 -0.86 -11.92
CA LEU A 324 6.20 -2.12 -12.08
C LEU A 324 7.59 -1.87 -12.65
N TYR A 325 8.62 -2.36 -11.95
CA TYR A 325 10.01 -2.29 -12.39
C TYR A 325 10.58 -3.68 -12.67
N GLU A 326 11.42 -3.82 -13.71
CA GLU A 326 12.31 -4.95 -13.90
C GLU A 326 13.65 -4.67 -13.20
N VAL A 327 14.11 -5.59 -12.37
CA VAL A 327 15.44 -5.51 -11.76
C VAL A 327 16.49 -6.00 -12.74
N SER A 328 17.49 -5.16 -13.01
CA SER A 328 18.60 -5.46 -13.92
C SER A 328 19.95 -5.22 -13.26
N ALA A 329 21.02 -5.61 -13.93
CA ALA A 329 22.38 -5.31 -13.47
C ALA A 329 22.70 -3.80 -13.47
N SER A 330 21.96 -3.00 -14.25
CA SER A 330 22.12 -1.54 -14.33
C SER A 330 21.19 -0.77 -13.38
N GLY A 331 20.38 -1.47 -12.62
CA GLY A 331 19.41 -0.87 -11.69
C GLY A 331 17.97 -1.26 -12.00
N LEU A 332 17.03 -0.40 -11.61
CA LEU A 332 15.61 -0.57 -11.81
C LEU A 332 15.18 0.05 -13.15
N GLN A 333 14.42 -0.70 -13.93
CA GLN A 333 13.83 -0.22 -15.17
C GLN A 333 12.31 -0.28 -15.06
N GLU A 334 11.66 0.87 -15.16
CA GLU A 334 10.20 0.93 -15.25
C GLU A 334 9.72 0.19 -16.49
N VAL A 335 8.76 -0.71 -16.32
CA VAL A 335 8.12 -1.45 -17.42
C VAL A 335 6.64 -1.14 -17.54
N TYR A 336 6.01 -0.63 -16.48
CA TYR A 336 4.61 -0.23 -16.48
C TYR A 336 4.31 0.75 -15.34
N THR A 337 3.39 1.69 -15.57
CA THR A 337 2.69 2.46 -14.53
C THR A 337 1.18 2.40 -14.81
N SER A 338 0.35 2.37 -13.76
CA SER A 338 -1.10 2.43 -13.91
C SER A 338 -1.61 3.83 -14.29
N GLY A 339 -0.76 4.85 -14.19
CA GLY A 339 -1.12 6.23 -14.52
C GLY A 339 -2.37 6.70 -13.77
N SER A 340 -3.38 7.19 -14.51
CA SER A 340 -4.64 7.67 -13.94
C SER A 340 -5.71 6.60 -13.73
N ASP A 341 -5.35 5.32 -13.74
CA ASP A 341 -6.33 4.22 -13.65
C ASP A 341 -7.13 4.26 -12.34
N PHE A 342 -6.50 4.55 -11.21
CA PHE A 342 -7.20 4.52 -9.92
C PHE A 342 -8.32 5.56 -9.84
N GLU A 343 -8.05 6.79 -10.25
CA GLU A 343 -9.09 7.83 -10.31
C GLU A 343 -10.17 7.48 -11.34
N ARG A 344 -9.76 7.06 -12.54
CA ARG A 344 -10.69 6.70 -13.61
C ARG A 344 -11.61 5.54 -13.22
N LEU A 345 -11.06 4.50 -12.59
CA LEU A 345 -11.82 3.32 -12.19
C LEU A 345 -12.72 3.59 -10.99
N THR A 346 -12.23 4.31 -9.98
CA THR A 346 -13.07 4.70 -8.83
C THR A 346 -14.20 5.63 -9.27
N ALA A 347 -13.95 6.58 -10.16
CA ALA A 347 -15.01 7.41 -10.74
C ALA A 347 -16.02 6.59 -11.58
N GLN A 348 -15.57 5.51 -12.24
CA GLN A 348 -16.46 4.62 -13.00
C GLN A 348 -17.34 3.75 -12.10
N TYR A 349 -16.76 3.18 -11.03
CA TYR A 349 -17.47 2.22 -10.15
C TYR A 349 -18.17 2.89 -8.98
N LEU A 350 -17.65 4.02 -8.52
CA LEU A 350 -18.11 4.79 -7.36
C LEU A 350 -18.29 6.28 -7.74
N PRO A 351 -19.12 6.62 -8.73
CA PRO A 351 -19.20 7.99 -9.25
C PRO A 351 -19.57 9.03 -8.18
N ASP A 352 -20.35 8.64 -7.17
CA ASP A 352 -20.79 9.51 -6.09
C ASP A 352 -19.76 9.59 -4.93
N PHE A 353 -18.66 8.79 -4.99
CA PHE A 353 -17.68 8.63 -3.90
C PHE A 353 -16.24 8.59 -4.40
N PHE A 354 -15.97 8.90 -5.67
CA PHE A 354 -14.59 8.91 -6.13
C PHE A 354 -13.76 9.95 -5.38
N ASN A 355 -12.49 9.68 -5.17
CA ASN A 355 -11.57 10.54 -4.40
C ASN A 355 -12.13 11.01 -3.04
N THR A 356 -12.97 10.18 -2.42
CA THR A 356 -13.42 10.41 -1.04
C THR A 356 -12.29 10.11 -0.05
N SER A 357 -12.40 10.67 1.15
CA SER A 357 -11.47 10.38 2.26
C SER A 357 -11.87 9.12 3.03
N ASN A 358 -10.99 8.61 3.90
CA ASN A 358 -11.29 7.53 4.85
C ASN A 358 -12.10 8.01 6.07
N ASP A 359 -12.07 9.30 6.38
CA ASP A 359 -12.78 9.94 7.51
C ASP A 359 -14.16 10.49 7.13
N ASN A 360 -14.52 10.47 5.86
CA ASN A 360 -15.83 10.90 5.37
C ASN A 360 -16.17 10.21 4.03
N ALA A 361 -17.39 10.40 3.54
CA ALA A 361 -17.84 9.89 2.24
C ALA A 361 -18.15 11.03 1.25
N VAL A 362 -17.45 12.14 1.37
CA VAL A 362 -17.65 13.30 0.49
C VAL A 362 -16.94 13.05 -0.84
N GLN A 363 -17.68 13.11 -1.93
CA GLN A 363 -17.15 13.01 -3.27
C GLN A 363 -16.08 14.07 -3.51
N ASP A 364 -14.99 13.69 -4.19
CA ASP A 364 -13.97 14.60 -4.71
C ASP A 364 -13.12 15.31 -3.63
N ASP A 365 -13.26 14.92 -2.35
CA ASP A 365 -12.60 15.62 -1.24
C ASP A 365 -11.06 15.53 -1.32
N ARG A 366 -10.52 14.44 -1.83
CA ARG A 366 -9.08 14.18 -1.92
C ARG A 366 -8.43 14.61 -3.24
N SER A 367 -9.20 15.03 -4.26
CA SER A 367 -8.66 15.42 -5.57
C SER A 367 -7.61 16.54 -5.47
N GLY A 368 -7.84 17.52 -4.61
CA GLY A 368 -6.87 18.60 -4.36
C GLY A 368 -5.65 18.22 -3.50
N LYS A 369 -5.51 16.95 -3.08
CA LYS A 369 -4.37 16.44 -2.30
C LYS A 369 -3.72 15.24 -3.02
N LYS A 370 -3.83 14.03 -2.45
CA LYS A 370 -3.17 12.81 -2.94
C LYS A 370 -4.12 11.85 -3.69
N GLY A 371 -5.42 12.21 -3.85
CA GLY A 371 -6.42 11.39 -4.51
C GLY A 371 -6.79 10.13 -3.74
N PRO A 372 -6.87 8.93 -4.38
CA PRO A 372 -7.32 7.70 -3.76
C PRO A 372 -6.30 7.06 -2.79
N GLU A 373 -5.04 7.48 -2.84
CA GLU A 373 -3.87 7.01 -2.06
C GLU A 373 -3.64 5.50 -2.17
N ALA A 374 -2.72 5.13 -3.07
CA ALA A 374 -2.27 3.74 -3.22
C ALA A 374 -1.24 3.45 -2.12
N GLU A 375 -1.66 2.73 -1.10
CA GLU A 375 -0.92 2.49 0.14
C GLU A 375 -0.04 1.26 0.03
N SER A 376 -0.62 0.10 -0.07
CA SER A 376 0.13 -1.15 -0.09
C SER A 376 -0.11 -1.97 -1.35
N VAL A 377 0.82 -2.87 -1.62
CA VAL A 377 0.75 -3.80 -2.76
C VAL A 377 1.22 -5.18 -2.36
N THR A 378 0.54 -6.20 -2.84
CA THR A 378 0.99 -7.59 -2.72
C THR A 378 0.78 -8.35 -4.02
N VAL A 379 1.46 -9.49 -4.15
CA VAL A 379 1.40 -10.35 -5.33
C VAL A 379 0.93 -11.75 -4.95
N GLY A 380 0.08 -12.34 -5.80
CA GLY A 380 -0.38 -13.71 -5.59
C GLY A 380 -0.61 -14.45 -6.88
N GLN A 381 -0.52 -15.79 -6.81
CA GLN A 381 -0.80 -16.64 -7.95
C GLN A 381 -2.17 -17.34 -7.82
N VAL A 382 -3.03 -17.10 -8.81
CA VAL A 382 -4.36 -17.71 -8.90
C VAL A 382 -4.46 -18.44 -10.24
N ASN A 383 -4.65 -19.75 -10.20
CA ASN A 383 -4.78 -20.62 -11.39
C ASN A 383 -3.65 -20.45 -12.43
N GLY A 384 -2.42 -20.29 -11.96
CA GLY A 384 -1.23 -20.17 -12.81
C GLY A 384 -0.99 -18.78 -13.41
N LYS A 385 -1.81 -17.81 -13.08
CA LYS A 385 -1.60 -16.39 -13.38
C LYS A 385 -1.08 -15.64 -12.15
N THR A 386 -0.29 -14.61 -12.38
CA THR A 386 0.24 -13.74 -11.34
C THR A 386 -0.55 -12.44 -11.31
N TYR A 387 -1.07 -12.08 -10.15
CA TYR A 387 -1.87 -10.87 -9.95
C TYR A 387 -1.19 -9.93 -8.95
N ALA A 388 -1.27 -8.63 -9.24
CA ALA A 388 -0.98 -7.57 -8.29
C ALA A 388 -2.29 -7.11 -7.63
N PHE A 389 -2.25 -6.92 -6.33
CA PHE A 389 -3.33 -6.38 -5.51
C PHE A 389 -2.82 -5.08 -4.89
N VAL A 390 -3.49 -3.96 -5.18
CA VAL A 390 -3.10 -2.63 -4.73
C VAL A 390 -4.22 -2.05 -3.88
N ALA A 391 -3.94 -1.78 -2.61
CA ALA A 391 -4.89 -1.16 -1.69
C ALA A 391 -4.99 0.34 -1.96
N LEU A 392 -6.20 0.88 -1.86
CA LEU A 392 -6.49 2.31 -1.90
C LEU A 392 -6.96 2.75 -0.52
N GLU A 393 -6.10 3.43 0.24
CA GLU A 393 -6.38 3.78 1.63
C GLU A 393 -7.61 4.70 1.75
N ARG A 394 -7.63 5.82 1.03
CA ARG A 394 -8.66 6.86 1.21
C ARG A 394 -9.99 6.49 0.59
N THR A 395 -10.00 6.11 -0.67
CA THR A 395 -11.26 5.70 -1.33
C THR A 395 -11.74 4.34 -0.84
N GLY A 396 -10.81 3.49 -0.41
CA GLY A 396 -11.07 2.13 0.05
C GLY A 396 -11.00 1.10 -1.07
N GLY A 397 -10.90 -0.16 -0.67
CA GLY A 397 -10.87 -1.31 -1.56
C GLY A 397 -9.50 -1.63 -2.15
N VAL A 398 -9.46 -2.66 -3.00
CA VAL A 398 -8.23 -3.22 -3.57
C VAL A 398 -8.40 -3.35 -5.09
N MET A 399 -7.50 -2.71 -5.84
CA MET A 399 -7.41 -2.86 -7.30
C MET A 399 -6.63 -4.12 -7.66
N VAL A 400 -7.10 -4.87 -8.64
CA VAL A 400 -6.49 -6.13 -9.08
C VAL A 400 -6.03 -6.01 -10.52
N TYR A 401 -4.76 -6.36 -10.77
CA TYR A 401 -4.15 -6.34 -12.10
C TYR A 401 -3.52 -7.70 -12.43
N ASP A 402 -3.69 -8.18 -13.67
CA ASP A 402 -2.95 -9.34 -14.20
C ASP A 402 -1.56 -8.86 -14.62
N VAL A 403 -0.54 -9.34 -13.92
CA VAL A 403 0.90 -9.06 -14.17
C VAL A 403 1.64 -10.31 -14.63
N THR A 404 0.92 -11.32 -15.13
CA THR A 404 1.50 -12.57 -15.65
C THR A 404 2.49 -12.32 -16.78
N ASP A 405 2.17 -11.38 -17.66
CA ASP A 405 3.11 -10.79 -18.61
C ASP A 405 3.41 -9.35 -18.19
N PRO A 406 4.57 -9.09 -17.55
CA PRO A 406 4.92 -7.76 -17.07
C PRO A 406 4.97 -6.67 -18.15
N THR A 407 5.05 -7.05 -19.43
CA THR A 407 5.02 -6.11 -20.57
C THR A 407 3.60 -5.82 -21.08
N HIS A 408 2.59 -6.54 -20.56
CA HIS A 408 1.18 -6.41 -20.92
C HIS A 408 0.29 -6.50 -19.69
N VAL A 409 0.50 -5.60 -18.75
CA VAL A 409 -0.30 -5.49 -17.52
C VAL A 409 -1.73 -5.06 -17.86
N SER A 410 -2.71 -5.67 -17.23
CA SER A 410 -4.12 -5.33 -17.47
C SER A 410 -4.93 -5.31 -16.16
N TYR A 411 -5.82 -4.33 -16.06
CA TYR A 411 -6.79 -4.25 -14.98
C TYR A 411 -7.75 -5.45 -15.03
N VAL A 412 -8.07 -5.98 -13.85
CA VAL A 412 -8.93 -7.16 -13.70
C VAL A 412 -10.19 -6.85 -12.94
N ASN A 413 -10.06 -6.30 -11.73
CA ASN A 413 -11.19 -6.06 -10.84
C ASN A 413 -10.89 -4.99 -9.80
N TYR A 414 -11.95 -4.47 -9.17
CA TYR A 414 -11.88 -3.62 -7.99
C TYR A 414 -12.71 -4.26 -6.88
N LEU A 415 -12.05 -4.71 -5.82
CA LEU A 415 -12.65 -5.32 -4.65
C LEU A 415 -12.88 -4.22 -3.61
N ASN A 416 -14.12 -3.97 -3.23
CA ASN A 416 -14.41 -2.96 -2.22
C ASN A 416 -15.60 -3.39 -1.36
N SER A 417 -15.40 -3.44 -0.05
CA SER A 417 -16.40 -3.80 0.96
C SER A 417 -16.72 -2.64 1.91
N ARG A 418 -16.28 -1.42 1.57
CA ARG A 418 -16.65 -0.20 2.31
C ARG A 418 -18.12 0.12 2.12
N ASP A 419 -18.81 0.47 3.19
CA ASP A 419 -20.19 0.97 3.17
C ASP A 419 -20.20 2.51 3.19
N PHE A 420 -20.30 3.10 2.02
CA PHE A 420 -20.33 4.56 1.85
C PHE A 420 -21.64 5.21 2.33
N THR A 421 -22.67 4.41 2.66
CA THR A 421 -23.95 4.92 3.16
C THR A 421 -23.94 5.14 4.67
N SER A 422 -23.02 4.51 5.37
CA SER A 422 -22.77 4.76 6.78
C SER A 422 -21.92 6.03 6.91
N THR A 423 -22.42 7.00 7.67
CA THR A 423 -21.58 8.15 8.03
C THR A 423 -20.46 7.67 8.94
N VAL A 424 -19.25 7.66 8.41
CA VAL A 424 -18.05 7.58 9.25
C VAL A 424 -18.00 8.88 10.04
N PRO A 425 -18.02 8.84 11.37
CA PRO A 425 -17.86 10.06 12.17
C PRO A 425 -16.51 10.73 11.85
N GLY A 426 -16.44 12.05 11.89
CA GLY A 426 -15.21 12.79 11.59
C GLY A 426 -14.05 12.48 12.54
N SER A 427 -12.88 13.00 12.23
CA SER A 427 -11.61 12.78 12.94
C SER A 427 -11.68 12.91 14.47
N GLU A 428 -12.59 13.75 15.00
CA GLU A 428 -12.79 13.93 16.44
C GLU A 428 -13.09 12.63 17.19
N VAL A 429 -13.77 11.68 16.56
CA VAL A 429 -14.09 10.37 17.17
C VAL A 429 -12.90 9.42 17.15
N TYR A 430 -12.05 9.53 16.12
CA TYR A 430 -10.79 8.80 16.05
C TYR A 430 -9.84 9.26 17.18
N ASP A 431 -9.70 10.56 17.35
CA ASP A 431 -8.86 11.17 18.39
C ASP A 431 -9.34 10.85 19.80
N ASP A 432 -10.66 10.67 19.98
CA ASP A 432 -11.26 10.30 21.27
C ASP A 432 -11.19 8.79 21.59
N GLY A 433 -10.62 7.96 20.68
CA GLY A 433 -10.47 6.52 20.86
C GLY A 433 -11.79 5.73 20.85
N GLU A 434 -12.86 6.32 20.31
CA GLU A 434 -14.19 5.70 20.23
C GLU A 434 -14.35 4.81 18.97
N LEU A 435 -13.28 4.12 18.56
CA LEU A 435 -13.22 3.28 17.35
C LEU A 435 -14.34 2.24 17.25
N ASP A 436 -14.85 1.76 18.37
CA ASP A 436 -15.99 0.82 18.41
C ASP A 436 -17.25 1.34 17.70
N LYS A 437 -17.36 2.64 17.54
CA LYS A 437 -18.48 3.29 16.86
C LYS A 437 -18.30 3.39 15.34
N TRP A 438 -17.11 3.12 14.83
CA TRP A 438 -16.71 3.28 13.44
C TRP A 438 -16.92 2.03 12.58
N VAL A 439 -17.05 0.87 13.19
CA VAL A 439 -17.20 -0.43 12.51
C VAL A 439 -18.47 -0.52 11.64
N THR A 440 -19.28 0.55 11.59
CA THR A 440 -20.49 0.60 10.79
C THR A 440 -20.29 0.94 9.32
N GLY A 441 -19.10 1.42 8.93
CA GLY A 441 -18.75 1.82 7.56
C GLY A 441 -18.18 0.71 6.68
N GLY A 442 -18.28 -0.54 7.08
CA GLY A 442 -17.66 -1.66 6.37
C GLY A 442 -16.13 -1.67 6.57
N ASP A 443 -15.38 -2.01 5.52
CA ASP A 443 -13.93 -2.09 5.56
C ASP A 443 -13.33 -0.76 5.02
N VAL A 444 -12.77 0.05 5.93
CA VAL A 444 -12.30 1.41 5.65
C VAL A 444 -10.81 1.51 5.89
N ALA A 445 -10.08 2.12 4.95
CA ALA A 445 -8.63 2.30 4.94
C ALA A 445 -7.86 0.97 4.94
N PRO A 446 -7.86 0.21 3.83
CA PRO A 446 -7.03 -0.97 3.70
C PRO A 446 -5.56 -0.56 3.56
N GLU A 447 -4.74 -0.95 4.52
CA GLU A 447 -3.33 -0.62 4.63
C GLU A 447 -2.46 -1.87 4.48
N GLY A 448 -2.72 -2.93 5.23
CA GLY A 448 -1.96 -4.17 5.15
C GLY A 448 -2.61 -5.22 4.25
N LEU A 449 -1.89 -5.76 3.27
CA LEU A 449 -2.33 -6.83 2.39
C LEU A 449 -1.58 -8.13 2.61
N ALA A 450 -2.31 -9.26 2.67
CA ALA A 450 -1.71 -10.58 2.73
C ALA A 450 -2.40 -11.55 1.76
N PHE A 451 -1.61 -12.18 0.89
CA PHE A 451 -2.10 -13.23 -0.01
C PHE A 451 -1.92 -14.61 0.63
N VAL A 452 -2.98 -15.38 0.71
CA VAL A 452 -2.98 -16.75 1.21
C VAL A 452 -3.19 -17.71 0.05
N PRO A 453 -2.18 -18.54 -0.31
CA PRO A 453 -2.34 -19.47 -1.42
C PRO A 453 -3.36 -20.57 -1.08
N ALA A 454 -3.97 -21.18 -2.10
CA ALA A 454 -4.96 -22.24 -1.93
C ALA A 454 -4.50 -23.40 -1.04
N SER A 455 -3.20 -23.72 -1.06
CA SER A 455 -2.60 -24.78 -0.24
C SER A 455 -2.57 -24.46 1.26
N ALA A 456 -2.61 -23.19 1.65
CA ALA A 456 -2.62 -22.71 3.02
C ALA A 456 -4.02 -22.28 3.49
N SER A 457 -4.97 -22.14 2.56
CA SER A 457 -6.35 -21.73 2.85
C SER A 457 -7.21 -22.89 3.34
N ASN A 458 -8.07 -22.64 4.31
CA ASN A 458 -9.06 -23.62 4.81
C ASN A 458 -10.21 -23.86 3.81
N THR A 459 -10.43 -22.97 2.86
CA THR A 459 -11.45 -23.11 1.81
C THR A 459 -10.94 -23.90 0.60
N GLY A 460 -9.62 -24.11 0.50
CA GLY A 460 -8.97 -24.71 -0.67
C GLY A 460 -8.88 -23.77 -1.87
N LYS A 461 -9.21 -22.49 -1.70
CA LYS A 461 -9.08 -21.43 -2.69
C LYS A 461 -8.13 -20.35 -2.17
N PRO A 462 -7.44 -19.62 -3.04
CA PRO A 462 -6.62 -18.50 -2.60
C PRO A 462 -7.48 -17.42 -1.93
N LEU A 463 -6.92 -16.76 -0.92
CA LEU A 463 -7.56 -15.63 -0.24
C LEU A 463 -6.66 -14.40 -0.34
N LEU A 464 -7.29 -13.24 -0.41
CA LEU A 464 -6.65 -11.96 -0.12
C LEU A 464 -7.24 -11.43 1.19
N LEU A 465 -6.37 -11.09 2.12
CA LEU A 465 -6.73 -10.41 3.36
C LEU A 465 -6.31 -8.96 3.24
N ALA A 466 -7.19 -8.05 3.64
CA ALA A 466 -6.88 -6.63 3.75
C ALA A 466 -7.17 -6.17 5.19
N ALA A 467 -6.13 -5.75 5.89
CA ALA A 467 -6.24 -5.14 7.19
C ALA A 467 -6.62 -3.67 7.00
N CYS A 468 -7.73 -3.26 7.61
CA CYS A 468 -8.29 -1.93 7.44
C CYS A 468 -8.10 -1.14 8.75
N GLU A 469 -7.25 -0.13 8.71
CA GLU A 469 -6.79 0.62 9.87
C GLU A 469 -7.96 1.36 10.54
N VAL A 470 -8.66 2.21 9.79
CA VAL A 470 -9.71 3.08 10.33
C VAL A 470 -10.89 2.30 10.87
N SER A 471 -11.35 1.25 10.19
CA SER A 471 -12.45 0.41 10.67
C SER A 471 -12.02 -0.64 11.70
N GLY A 472 -10.72 -0.91 11.85
CA GLY A 472 -10.23 -1.99 12.73
C GLY A 472 -10.71 -3.37 12.30
N THR A 473 -10.98 -3.57 11.01
CA THR A 473 -11.49 -4.82 10.43
C THR A 473 -10.43 -5.50 9.58
N VAL A 474 -10.66 -6.78 9.26
CA VAL A 474 -9.91 -7.51 8.25
C VAL A 474 -10.88 -8.03 7.21
N ALA A 475 -10.84 -7.45 6.01
CA ALA A 475 -11.58 -7.97 4.86
C ALA A 475 -10.92 -9.26 4.36
N VAL A 476 -11.73 -10.26 4.00
CA VAL A 476 -11.25 -11.53 3.44
C VAL A 476 -11.96 -11.79 2.12
N TYR A 477 -11.20 -11.72 1.02
CA TYR A 477 -11.70 -11.98 -0.31
C TYR A 477 -11.28 -13.38 -0.78
N GLU A 478 -12.24 -14.23 -1.13
CA GLU A 478 -11.98 -15.54 -1.74
C GLU A 478 -11.80 -15.35 -3.25
N LEU A 479 -10.61 -15.68 -3.76
CA LEU A 479 -10.25 -15.50 -5.16
C LEU A 479 -10.64 -16.76 -5.96
N THR A 480 -11.66 -16.66 -6.82
CA THR A 480 -12.19 -17.76 -7.60
C THR A 480 -11.95 -17.53 -9.09
N GLY A 481 -10.83 -17.99 -9.62
CA GLY A 481 -10.65 -18.07 -11.07
C GLY A 481 -11.24 -19.35 -11.64
N LYS A 482 -11.99 -19.29 -12.72
CA LYS A 482 -12.33 -20.49 -13.49
C LYS A 482 -11.18 -20.80 -14.45
N GLN A 483 -10.59 -22.01 -14.36
CA GLN A 483 -9.77 -22.54 -15.45
C GLN A 483 -10.62 -22.62 -16.72
N SER A 484 -10.04 -22.23 -17.87
CA SER A 484 -10.58 -22.59 -19.18
C SER A 484 -10.58 -24.13 -19.29
N GLY A 485 -11.70 -24.76 -18.97
CA GLY A 485 -11.88 -26.18 -19.19
C GLY A 485 -11.96 -26.45 -20.69
N ASN A 486 -11.25 -27.45 -21.17
CA ASN A 486 -11.52 -28.10 -22.45
C ASN A 486 -13.01 -28.42 -22.53
N GLU A 487 -13.75 -27.73 -23.39
CA GLU A 487 -15.07 -28.18 -23.78
C GLU A 487 -14.89 -29.39 -24.71
N ASP A 488 -15.02 -30.58 -24.12
CA ASP A 488 -15.32 -31.76 -24.92
C ASP A 488 -16.69 -31.58 -25.57
N GLY A 489 -16.70 -31.70 -26.88
CA GLY A 489 -17.87 -31.50 -27.70
C GLY A 489 -19.03 -32.43 -27.36
N GLY A 490 -20.15 -31.84 -26.99
CA GLY A 490 -21.42 -32.51 -26.82
C GLY A 490 -22.54 -31.64 -27.39
N SER A 491 -22.80 -31.83 -28.69
CA SER A 491 -23.98 -31.29 -29.36
C SER A 491 -25.26 -31.87 -28.77
N SER A 492 -26.17 -31.05 -28.24
CA SER A 492 -27.59 -31.39 -28.28
C SER A 492 -28.45 -30.10 -28.35
N SER A 493 -29.18 -30.05 -29.44
CA SER A 493 -30.26 -29.12 -29.74
C SER A 493 -31.47 -29.36 -28.82
N GLY A 494 -32.17 -28.30 -28.39
CA GLY A 494 -33.53 -28.47 -27.85
C GLY A 494 -34.10 -27.22 -27.18
N GLY A 495 -34.91 -26.50 -27.92
CA GLY A 495 -36.25 -25.99 -27.60
C GLY A 495 -36.43 -25.05 -26.39
N GLY A 496 -36.89 -23.84 -26.71
CA GLY A 496 -37.28 -22.81 -25.76
C GLY A 496 -38.49 -23.18 -24.89
N SER A 497 -38.50 -22.51 -23.73
CA SER A 497 -39.76 -22.14 -23.10
C SER A 497 -39.51 -20.96 -22.15
N SER A 498 -40.20 -19.86 -22.42
CA SER A 498 -40.24 -18.69 -21.58
C SER A 498 -41.09 -18.97 -20.35
N SER A 499 -40.51 -18.83 -19.17
CA SER A 499 -41.28 -18.65 -17.94
C SER A 499 -40.78 -17.40 -17.22
N SER A 500 -41.63 -16.40 -17.12
CA SER A 500 -41.48 -15.20 -16.33
C SER A 500 -41.51 -15.54 -14.84
N GLY A 501 -40.36 -15.75 -14.26
CA GLY A 501 -40.16 -15.81 -12.81
C GLY A 501 -39.50 -14.49 -12.37
N SER A 502 -40.11 -13.81 -11.40
CA SER A 502 -39.53 -12.66 -10.71
C SER A 502 -38.16 -13.04 -10.14
N SER A 503 -37.08 -12.63 -10.82
CA SER A 503 -35.73 -12.89 -10.34
C SER A 503 -35.43 -11.95 -9.17
N ASN A 504 -35.04 -12.52 -8.02
CA ASN A 504 -34.57 -11.78 -6.85
C ASN A 504 -33.18 -11.16 -7.06
N THR A 505 -32.60 -11.25 -8.24
CA THR A 505 -31.25 -10.75 -8.54
C THR A 505 -31.31 -9.67 -9.62
N THR A 506 -30.47 -8.64 -9.45
CA THR A 506 -30.08 -7.74 -10.54
C THR A 506 -28.72 -8.15 -11.08
N THR A 507 -28.56 -8.11 -12.41
CA THR A 507 -27.30 -8.43 -13.07
C THR A 507 -26.91 -7.24 -13.93
N GLU A 508 -25.72 -6.70 -13.69
CA GLU A 508 -25.08 -5.69 -14.53
C GLU A 508 -23.86 -6.31 -15.21
N THR A 509 -23.56 -5.86 -16.43
CA THR A 509 -22.42 -6.35 -17.19
C THR A 509 -21.69 -5.18 -17.83
N VAL A 510 -20.44 -4.99 -17.46
CA VAL A 510 -19.54 -3.96 -17.98
C VAL A 510 -18.51 -4.61 -18.91
N LYS A 511 -18.33 -4.02 -20.10
CA LYS A 511 -17.27 -4.42 -21.04
C LYS A 511 -16.10 -3.46 -20.91
N HIS A 512 -14.91 -4.00 -20.69
CA HIS A 512 -13.69 -3.22 -20.56
C HIS A 512 -12.99 -3.01 -21.92
N PRO A 513 -12.13 -1.97 -22.04
CA PRO A 513 -11.39 -1.68 -23.28
C PRO A 513 -10.45 -2.81 -23.72
N ASP A 514 -9.94 -3.61 -22.78
CA ASP A 514 -9.11 -4.80 -23.05
C ASP A 514 -9.91 -5.98 -23.62
N GLY A 515 -11.26 -5.82 -23.66
CA GLY A 515 -12.23 -6.79 -24.15
C GLY A 515 -12.61 -7.84 -23.12
N SER A 516 -12.24 -7.67 -21.86
CA SER A 516 -12.82 -8.41 -20.74
C SER A 516 -14.24 -7.91 -20.43
N THR A 517 -14.96 -8.67 -19.61
CA THR A 517 -16.35 -8.34 -19.24
C THR A 517 -16.55 -8.68 -17.78
N THR A 518 -16.90 -7.71 -16.94
CA THR A 518 -17.29 -7.94 -15.54
C THR A 518 -18.80 -8.02 -15.44
N THR A 519 -19.30 -9.06 -14.78
CA THR A 519 -20.72 -9.27 -14.49
C THR A 519 -20.92 -9.21 -12.97
N THR A 520 -21.68 -8.22 -12.52
CA THR A 520 -22.07 -8.03 -11.12
C THR A 520 -23.49 -8.56 -10.92
N VAL A 521 -23.66 -9.51 -10.02
CA VAL A 521 -24.97 -10.07 -9.65
C VAL A 521 -25.27 -9.67 -8.20
N THR A 522 -26.32 -8.88 -8.01
CA THR A 522 -26.79 -8.48 -6.67
C THR A 522 -28.05 -9.26 -6.31
N ASP A 523 -28.01 -10.02 -5.22
CA ASP A 523 -29.22 -10.63 -4.64
C ASP A 523 -29.96 -9.60 -3.78
N LYS A 524 -31.15 -9.19 -4.25
CA LYS A 524 -31.98 -8.16 -3.61
C LYS A 524 -32.51 -8.57 -2.22
N LYS A 525 -32.47 -9.85 -1.90
CA LYS A 525 -33.00 -10.36 -0.63
C LYS A 525 -31.94 -10.41 0.46
N THR A 526 -30.71 -10.70 0.07
CA THR A 526 -29.59 -10.84 1.01
C THR A 526 -28.61 -9.67 0.95
N GLY A 527 -28.68 -8.83 -0.09
CA GLY A 527 -27.70 -7.79 -0.38
C GLY A 527 -26.35 -8.34 -0.88
N THR A 528 -26.24 -9.65 -1.07
CA THR A 528 -24.97 -10.26 -1.53
C THR A 528 -24.65 -9.83 -2.95
N ILE A 529 -23.44 -9.32 -3.16
CA ILE A 529 -22.91 -8.94 -4.47
C ILE A 529 -21.87 -9.99 -4.86
N THR A 530 -22.04 -10.53 -6.07
CA THR A 530 -21.07 -11.45 -6.69
C THR A 530 -20.59 -10.83 -7.98
N GLU A 531 -19.30 -10.60 -8.10
CA GLU A 531 -18.68 -10.11 -9.32
C GLU A 531 -17.88 -11.21 -10.00
N THR A 532 -17.95 -11.25 -11.31
CA THR A 532 -17.22 -12.22 -12.13
C THR A 532 -16.67 -11.50 -13.34
N THR A 533 -15.36 -11.40 -13.47
CA THR A 533 -14.72 -10.85 -14.66
C THR A 533 -14.30 -11.96 -15.61
N ARG A 534 -14.78 -11.88 -16.86
CA ARG A 534 -14.44 -12.81 -17.94
C ARG A 534 -13.49 -12.16 -18.92
N PHE A 535 -12.31 -12.74 -19.10
CA PHE A 535 -11.29 -12.29 -20.04
C PHE A 535 -11.54 -12.77 -21.47
N LYS A 536 -10.83 -12.17 -22.45
CA LYS A 536 -10.89 -12.58 -23.86
C LYS A 536 -10.48 -14.03 -24.11
N ASP A 537 -9.58 -14.56 -23.31
CA ASP A 537 -9.15 -15.97 -23.37
C ASP A 537 -10.17 -16.94 -22.76
N GLY A 538 -11.30 -16.42 -22.25
CA GLY A 538 -12.38 -17.18 -21.66
C GLY A 538 -12.16 -17.52 -20.17
N SER A 539 -11.03 -17.14 -19.57
CA SER A 539 -10.81 -17.26 -18.13
C SER A 539 -11.73 -16.30 -17.36
N THR A 540 -11.97 -16.57 -16.08
CA THR A 540 -12.78 -15.73 -15.19
C THR A 540 -12.07 -15.58 -13.84
N LEU A 541 -12.19 -14.42 -13.23
CA LEU A 541 -11.78 -14.12 -11.86
C LEU A 541 -13.00 -13.89 -10.99
#